data_92c1899e9fb3aebff237fc43de7e8786
#
_entry.id   92c1899e9fb3aebff237fc43de7e8786
#
_cell.length_a   1.000
_cell.length_b   1.000
_cell.length_c   1.000
_cell.angle_alpha   90.00
_cell.angle_beta   90.00
_cell.angle_gamma   90.00
#
_symmetry.space_group_name_H-M   'P 1'
#
loop_
_entity.id
_entity.type
_entity.pdbx_description
1 polymer ?
#
loop_
_entity_poly.entity_id
_entity_poly.type
_entity_poly.pdbx_seq_one_letter_code
_entity_poly.pdbx_strand_id
1 'polypeptide(L)'
;MNSISANLNIMIKAAEKASKILIRDFGEVEKLQVSVKGPSDFVSNADFKAEKVIIEELNKSRKKFSIISEETGIIKNSDEKNYWIVDPIDGTNNFLHGIPHFAISIALKNKNEIISGLIYDPIKNEMFYAEKDNGAFLNNHRIRVSSKKNLNECLFASGGKVELNS
;
A
#
# COMPACT_ATOMS: atom_id res chain seq x y z
N MET A 1 3.82 16.98 19.99
CA MET A 1 3.85 15.72 19.21
C MET A 1 2.42 15.40 18.82
N ASN A 2 2.06 15.41 17.53
CA ASN A 2 0.75 14.92 17.11
C ASN A 2 0.72 13.43 17.38
N SER A 3 -0.20 12.98 18.23
CA SER A 3 -0.36 11.56 18.50
C SER A 3 -0.98 10.89 17.27
N ILE A 4 -0.31 9.88 16.76
CA ILE A 4 -0.84 8.97 15.72
C ILE A 4 -2.10 8.31 16.28
N SER A 5 -3.18 8.27 15.51
CA SER A 5 -4.41 7.61 15.93
C SER A 5 -4.24 6.10 16.11
N ALA A 6 -5.11 5.49 16.89
CA ALA A 6 -5.09 4.03 17.08
C ALA A 6 -5.27 3.28 15.74
N ASN A 7 -6.09 3.81 14.83
CA ASN A 7 -6.33 3.18 13.54
C ASN A 7 -5.11 3.29 12.62
N LEU A 8 -4.48 4.46 12.54
CA LEU A 8 -3.25 4.63 11.77
C LEU A 8 -2.11 3.76 12.31
N ASN A 9 -1.98 3.63 13.64
CA ASN A 9 -0.99 2.74 14.24
C ASN A 9 -1.22 1.26 13.87
N ILE A 10 -2.47 0.84 13.73
CA ILE A 10 -2.81 -0.51 13.24
C ILE A 10 -2.36 -0.68 11.77
N MET A 11 -2.63 0.32 10.91
CA MET A 11 -2.20 0.30 9.50
C MET A 11 -0.67 0.22 9.38
N ILE A 12 0.06 1.01 10.15
CA ILE A 12 1.53 1.00 10.21
C ILE A 12 2.04 -0.41 10.56
N LYS A 13 1.52 -1.01 11.62
CA LYS A 13 1.91 -2.37 12.03
C LYS A 13 1.61 -3.43 10.97
N ALA A 14 0.47 -3.31 10.30
CA ALA A 14 0.08 -4.23 9.22
C ALA A 14 1.06 -4.10 8.04
N ALA A 15 1.34 -2.88 7.59
CA ALA A 15 2.28 -2.61 6.50
C ALA A 15 3.71 -3.07 6.83
N GLU A 16 4.22 -2.79 8.04
CA GLU A 16 5.55 -3.25 8.50
C GLU A 16 5.68 -4.78 8.56
N LYS A 17 4.60 -5.49 8.88
CA LYS A 17 4.61 -6.96 8.88
C LYS A 17 4.63 -7.52 7.46
N ALA A 18 3.79 -6.99 6.59
CA ALA A 18 3.71 -7.41 5.19
C ALA A 18 4.99 -7.09 4.43
N SER A 19 5.61 -5.94 4.69
CA SER A 19 6.84 -5.51 4.02
C SER A 19 7.99 -6.50 4.16
N LYS A 20 8.09 -7.21 5.29
CA LYS A 20 9.12 -8.22 5.51
C LYS A 20 9.02 -9.39 4.51
N ILE A 21 7.78 -9.75 4.15
CA ILE A 21 7.51 -10.79 3.15
C ILE A 21 7.91 -10.24 1.78
N LEU A 22 7.43 -9.03 1.45
CA LEU A 22 7.69 -8.43 0.14
C LEU A 22 9.17 -8.17 -0.11
N ILE A 23 9.92 -7.66 0.86
CA ILE A 23 11.38 -7.45 0.73
C ILE A 23 12.09 -8.79 0.46
N ARG A 24 11.74 -9.84 1.21
CA ARG A 24 12.33 -11.18 1.02
C ARG A 24 11.99 -11.72 -0.37
N ASP A 25 10.71 -11.69 -0.74
CA ASP A 25 10.25 -12.27 -1.99
C ASP A 25 10.72 -11.45 -3.20
N PHE A 26 10.85 -10.11 -3.07
CA PHE A 26 11.46 -9.24 -4.09
C PHE A 26 12.93 -9.61 -4.36
N GLY A 27 13.71 -9.90 -3.31
CA GLY A 27 15.10 -10.36 -3.45
C GLY A 27 15.25 -11.72 -4.16
N GLU A 28 14.19 -12.50 -4.27
CA GLU A 28 14.18 -13.77 -5.00
C GLU A 28 13.74 -13.63 -6.47
N VAL A 29 13.08 -12.52 -6.85
CA VAL A 29 12.56 -12.30 -8.21
C VAL A 29 13.66 -12.39 -9.26
N GLU A 30 14.82 -11.79 -9.04
CA GLU A 30 15.96 -11.84 -9.96
C GLU A 30 16.46 -13.27 -10.16
N LYS A 31 16.46 -14.09 -9.10
CA LYS A 31 16.86 -15.50 -9.17
C LYS A 31 15.84 -16.35 -9.92
N LEU A 32 14.54 -16.01 -9.80
CA LEU A 32 13.45 -16.73 -10.44
C LEU A 32 13.32 -16.45 -11.93
N GLN A 33 13.76 -15.29 -12.39
CA GLN A 33 13.85 -14.99 -13.84
C GLN A 33 14.76 -15.98 -14.59
N VAL A 34 15.64 -16.67 -13.86
CA VAL A 34 16.54 -17.70 -14.40
C VAL A 34 15.92 -19.11 -14.31
N SER A 35 14.79 -19.30 -13.61
CA SER A 35 14.17 -20.60 -13.38
C SER A 35 12.87 -20.80 -14.17
N VAL A 36 12.55 -22.08 -14.48
CA VAL A 36 11.44 -22.54 -15.36
C VAL A 36 10.03 -22.28 -14.79
N LYS A 37 9.88 -21.83 -13.53
CA LYS A 37 8.58 -21.45 -12.95
C LYS A 37 8.33 -19.97 -13.24
N GLY A 38 7.26 -19.66 -13.94
CA GLY A 38 6.95 -18.32 -14.43
C GLY A 38 6.93 -17.26 -13.31
N PRO A 39 7.51 -16.07 -13.57
CA PRO A 39 7.56 -14.97 -12.59
C PRO A 39 6.18 -14.55 -12.08
N SER A 40 5.13 -14.65 -12.90
CA SER A 40 3.76 -14.25 -12.58
C SER A 40 3.15 -15.04 -11.40
N ASP A 41 3.35 -16.37 -11.35
CA ASP A 41 2.82 -17.20 -10.26
C ASP A 41 3.50 -16.89 -8.92
N PHE A 42 4.76 -16.49 -8.98
CA PHE A 42 5.52 -16.14 -7.79
C PHE A 42 5.04 -14.80 -7.21
N VAL A 43 4.80 -13.82 -8.07
CA VAL A 43 4.30 -12.49 -7.65
C VAL A 43 2.91 -12.59 -7.07
N SER A 44 1.98 -13.32 -7.72
CA SER A 44 0.65 -13.59 -7.17
C SER A 44 0.74 -14.24 -5.78
N ASN A 45 1.69 -15.15 -5.56
CA ASN A 45 1.92 -15.75 -4.25
C ASN A 45 2.44 -14.73 -3.21
N ALA A 46 3.30 -13.79 -3.60
CA ALA A 46 3.81 -12.75 -2.70
C ALA A 46 2.67 -11.80 -2.30
N ASP A 47 1.83 -11.43 -3.29
CA ASP A 47 0.65 -10.61 -3.10
C ASP A 47 -0.33 -11.22 -2.09
N PHE A 48 -0.78 -12.45 -2.34
CA PHE A 48 -1.67 -13.17 -1.42
C PHE A 48 -1.10 -13.32 -0.01
N LYS A 49 0.19 -13.60 0.13
CA LYS A 49 0.84 -13.71 1.45
C LYS A 49 0.86 -12.37 2.18
N ALA A 50 1.21 -11.29 1.48
CA ALA A 50 1.24 -9.95 2.04
C ALA A 50 -0.18 -9.51 2.44
N GLU A 51 -1.16 -9.70 1.56
CA GLU A 51 -2.56 -9.40 1.82
C GLU A 51 -3.07 -10.14 3.06
N LYS A 52 -2.82 -11.45 3.15
CA LYS A 52 -3.24 -12.26 4.29
C LYS A 52 -2.71 -11.70 5.61
N VAL A 53 -1.43 -11.32 5.65
CA VAL A 53 -0.81 -10.75 6.86
C VAL A 53 -1.42 -9.39 7.21
N ILE A 54 -1.71 -8.54 6.20
CA ILE A 54 -2.38 -7.26 6.42
C ILE A 54 -3.77 -7.49 7.00
N ILE A 55 -4.58 -8.34 6.36
CA ILE A 55 -5.96 -8.65 6.79
C ILE A 55 -5.98 -9.20 8.21
N GLU A 56 -5.08 -10.13 8.54
CA GLU A 56 -4.97 -10.70 9.88
C GLU A 56 -4.68 -9.63 10.94
N GLU A 57 -3.76 -8.70 10.68
CA GLU A 57 -3.41 -7.64 11.63
C GLU A 57 -4.54 -6.61 11.80
N LEU A 58 -5.19 -6.21 10.69
CA LEU A 58 -6.33 -5.32 10.72
C LEU A 58 -7.51 -5.93 11.50
N ASN A 59 -7.85 -7.18 11.20
CA ASN A 59 -8.94 -7.91 11.87
C ASN A 59 -8.67 -8.17 13.35
N LYS A 60 -7.41 -8.39 13.74
CA LYS A 60 -7.03 -8.61 15.14
C LYS A 60 -7.45 -7.45 16.04
N SER A 61 -7.36 -6.24 15.52
CA SER A 61 -7.63 -5.00 16.27
C SER A 61 -9.04 -4.44 16.01
N ARG A 62 -9.63 -4.71 14.85
CA ARG A 62 -10.91 -4.15 14.38
C ARG A 62 -11.78 -5.20 13.69
N LYS A 63 -12.11 -6.27 14.39
CA LYS A 63 -12.88 -7.42 13.86
C LYS A 63 -14.21 -7.08 13.20
N LYS A 64 -14.81 -5.92 13.55
CA LYS A 64 -16.10 -5.50 13.03
C LYS A 64 -16.00 -4.75 11.72
N PHE A 65 -14.84 -4.16 11.40
CA PHE A 65 -14.65 -3.38 10.18
C PHE A 65 -14.62 -4.32 8.97
N SER A 66 -15.31 -3.93 7.92
CA SER A 66 -15.27 -4.64 6.63
C SER A 66 -13.96 -4.35 5.92
N ILE A 67 -13.58 -5.19 4.96
CA ILE A 67 -12.33 -5.04 4.19
C ILE A 67 -12.69 -5.10 2.71
N ILE A 68 -12.10 -4.22 1.92
CA ILE A 68 -12.04 -4.25 0.46
C ILE A 68 -10.59 -4.45 0.11
N SER A 69 -10.24 -5.57 -0.51
CA SER A 69 -8.89 -5.93 -0.85
C SER A 69 -8.80 -6.29 -2.32
N GLU A 70 -7.64 -6.08 -2.94
CA GLU A 70 -7.44 -6.30 -4.37
C GLU A 70 -7.58 -7.78 -4.73
N GLU A 71 -6.90 -8.66 -4.00
CA GLU A 71 -6.83 -10.08 -4.30
C GLU A 71 -8.06 -10.87 -3.80
N THR A 72 -8.44 -10.65 -2.54
CA THR A 72 -9.54 -11.39 -1.90
C THR A 72 -10.91 -10.77 -2.20
N GLY A 73 -10.97 -9.49 -2.62
CA GLY A 73 -12.22 -8.77 -2.83
C GLY A 73 -12.84 -8.27 -1.52
N ILE A 74 -14.16 -8.39 -1.37
CA ILE A 74 -14.89 -7.78 -0.25
C ILE A 74 -15.12 -8.81 0.86
N ILE A 75 -14.58 -8.52 2.04
CA ILE A 75 -14.88 -9.24 3.29
C ILE A 75 -15.83 -8.38 4.11
N LYS A 76 -17.11 -8.79 4.17
CA LYS A 76 -18.13 -8.09 4.96
C LYS A 76 -18.10 -8.55 6.41
N ASN A 77 -18.01 -7.58 7.32
CA ASN A 77 -18.15 -7.75 8.76
C ASN A 77 -19.37 -6.96 9.28
N SER A 78 -19.57 -6.92 10.60
CA SER A 78 -20.78 -6.33 11.20
C SER A 78 -20.84 -4.80 11.19
N ASP A 79 -19.74 -4.11 10.91
CA ASP A 79 -19.72 -2.65 10.81
C ASP A 79 -19.88 -2.25 9.33
N GLU A 80 -21.03 -1.67 9.01
CA GLU A 80 -21.37 -1.23 7.65
C GLU A 80 -20.79 0.15 7.30
N LYS A 81 -20.16 0.83 8.25
CA LYS A 81 -19.68 2.20 8.07
C LYS A 81 -18.17 2.27 7.83
N ASN A 82 -17.42 1.36 8.45
CA ASN A 82 -15.96 1.38 8.42
C ASN A 82 -15.43 0.27 7.53
N TYR A 83 -14.60 0.66 6.56
CA TYR A 83 -13.95 -0.25 5.61
C TYR A 83 -12.45 0.02 5.58
N TRP A 84 -11.66 -1.01 5.77
CA TRP A 84 -10.29 -1.02 5.31
C TRP A 84 -10.27 -1.22 3.80
N ILE A 85 -9.43 -0.46 3.09
CA ILE A 85 -9.16 -0.64 1.67
C ILE A 85 -7.69 -0.99 1.59
N VAL A 86 -7.36 -2.11 0.96
CA VAL A 86 -6.02 -2.70 0.96
C VAL A 86 -5.61 -3.03 -0.46
N ASP A 87 -4.43 -2.57 -0.84
CA ASP A 87 -3.67 -3.01 -1.99
C ASP A 87 -2.29 -3.46 -1.46
N PRO A 88 -2.00 -4.75 -1.48
CA PRO A 88 -0.77 -5.29 -0.89
C PRO A 88 0.49 -4.98 -1.70
N ILE A 89 0.38 -4.86 -3.04
CA ILE A 89 1.49 -4.49 -3.94
C ILE A 89 1.01 -3.55 -5.05
N ASP A 90 0.82 -2.27 -4.74
CA ASP A 90 0.68 -1.26 -5.81
C ASP A 90 1.99 -1.18 -6.60
N GLY A 91 1.91 -1.46 -7.89
CA GLY A 91 3.07 -1.59 -8.75
C GLY A 91 3.53 -3.05 -8.98
N THR A 92 2.60 -4.00 -9.02
CA THR A 92 2.83 -5.44 -9.25
C THR A 92 3.73 -5.72 -10.46
N ASN A 93 3.57 -4.96 -11.56
CA ASN A 93 4.45 -5.08 -12.73
C ASN A 93 5.90 -4.69 -12.42
N ASN A 94 6.11 -3.66 -11.63
CA ASN A 94 7.46 -3.28 -11.21
C ASN A 94 8.09 -4.39 -10.35
N PHE A 95 7.32 -4.91 -9.40
CA PHE A 95 7.76 -6.03 -8.57
C PHE A 95 8.16 -7.23 -9.42
N LEU A 96 7.31 -7.63 -10.38
CA LEU A 96 7.54 -8.74 -11.31
C LEU A 96 8.84 -8.59 -12.11
N HIS A 97 9.17 -7.37 -12.49
CA HIS A 97 10.37 -7.08 -13.30
C HIS A 97 11.60 -6.70 -12.47
N GLY A 98 11.58 -6.84 -11.14
CA GLY A 98 12.70 -6.49 -10.27
C GLY A 98 12.96 -4.97 -10.20
N ILE A 99 11.97 -4.14 -10.51
CA ILE A 99 12.07 -2.69 -10.43
C ILE A 99 11.68 -2.28 -9.00
N PRO A 100 12.58 -1.66 -8.20
CA PRO A 100 12.35 -1.35 -6.79
C PRO A 100 11.47 -0.10 -6.63
N HIS A 101 10.26 -0.15 -7.19
CA HIS A 101 9.28 0.93 -7.15
C HIS A 101 7.87 0.35 -7.06
N PHE A 102 7.50 -0.05 -5.87
CA PHE A 102 6.19 -0.58 -5.50
C PHE A 102 5.89 -0.20 -4.06
N ALA A 103 4.63 -0.26 -3.65
CA ALA A 103 4.22 0.13 -2.32
C ALA A 103 3.07 -0.73 -1.77
N ILE A 104 2.94 -0.77 -0.45
CA ILE A 104 1.75 -1.24 0.25
C ILE A 104 0.84 -0.03 0.44
N SER A 105 -0.43 -0.15 0.05
CA SER A 105 -1.43 0.89 0.25
C SER A 105 -2.55 0.40 1.17
N ILE A 106 -2.80 1.15 2.26
CA ILE A 106 -3.89 0.85 3.20
C ILE A 106 -4.64 2.14 3.49
N ALA A 107 -5.97 2.11 3.37
CA ALA A 107 -6.81 3.24 3.73
C ALA A 107 -7.94 2.81 4.69
N LEU A 108 -8.42 3.76 5.50
CA LEU A 108 -9.63 3.62 6.29
C LEU A 108 -10.70 4.55 5.73
N LYS A 109 -11.77 3.95 5.24
CA LYS A 109 -12.98 4.63 4.82
C LYS A 109 -14.02 4.57 5.93
N ASN A 110 -14.61 5.71 6.26
CA ASN A 110 -15.80 5.80 7.12
C ASN A 110 -16.96 6.34 6.30
N LYS A 111 -18.03 5.57 6.16
CA LYS A 111 -19.15 5.86 5.24
C LYS A 111 -18.63 6.08 3.81
N ASN A 112 -18.67 7.32 3.33
CA ASN A 112 -18.25 7.68 1.96
C ASN A 112 -16.94 8.47 1.89
N GLU A 113 -16.22 8.58 3.00
CA GLU A 113 -15.03 9.41 3.10
C GLU A 113 -13.80 8.61 3.56
N ILE A 114 -12.66 8.81 2.92
CA ILE A 114 -11.37 8.30 3.40
C ILE A 114 -10.92 9.21 4.54
N ILE A 115 -10.75 8.64 5.74
CA ILE A 115 -10.37 9.38 6.94
C ILE A 115 -8.92 9.19 7.36
N SER A 116 -8.28 8.14 6.90
CA SER A 116 -6.82 7.95 7.00
C SER A 116 -6.31 7.09 5.86
N GLY A 117 -5.06 7.31 5.47
CA GLY A 117 -4.37 6.58 4.43
C GLY A 117 -2.88 6.43 4.75
N LEU A 118 -2.32 5.31 4.29
CA LEU A 118 -0.93 4.97 4.41
C LEU A 118 -0.45 4.37 3.09
N ILE A 119 0.71 4.83 2.62
CA ILE A 119 1.46 4.23 1.50
C ILE A 119 2.87 3.98 2.01
N TYR A 120 3.34 2.74 1.91
CA TYR A 120 4.66 2.35 2.37
C TYR A 120 5.48 1.72 1.26
N ASP A 121 6.53 2.42 0.81
CA ASP A 121 7.58 1.86 -0.06
C ASP A 121 8.57 1.09 0.83
N PRO A 122 8.57 -0.24 0.81
CA PRO A 122 9.39 -1.02 1.71
C PRO A 122 10.88 -1.05 1.31
N ILE A 123 11.18 -0.79 0.04
CA ILE A 123 12.57 -0.80 -0.45
C ILE A 123 13.30 0.46 -0.01
N LYS A 124 12.63 1.62 -0.12
CA LYS A 124 13.20 2.90 0.33
C LYS A 124 13.00 3.15 1.81
N ASN A 125 12.18 2.32 2.48
CA ASN A 125 11.74 2.54 3.86
C ASN A 125 11.09 3.93 4.03
N GLU A 126 10.23 4.29 3.08
CA GLU A 126 9.49 5.53 3.04
C GLU A 126 8.01 5.26 3.34
N MET A 127 7.55 5.76 4.48
CA MET A 127 6.17 5.61 4.92
C MET A 127 5.45 6.95 4.86
N PHE A 128 4.59 7.09 3.87
CA PHE A 128 3.69 8.24 3.72
C PHE A 128 2.37 7.93 4.41
N TYR A 129 1.88 8.85 5.22
CA TYR A 129 0.57 8.70 5.84
C TYR A 129 -0.11 10.04 6.06
N ALA A 130 -1.42 10.01 6.07
CA ALA A 130 -2.25 11.15 6.37
C ALA A 130 -3.50 10.73 7.16
N GLU A 131 -3.99 11.64 7.99
CA GLU A 131 -5.28 11.54 8.64
C GLU A 131 -6.04 12.84 8.42
N LYS A 132 -7.34 12.72 8.26
CA LYS A 132 -8.24 13.86 8.12
C LYS A 132 -7.99 14.85 9.26
N ASP A 133 -7.84 16.11 8.92
CA ASP A 133 -7.57 17.24 9.81
C ASP A 133 -6.21 17.23 10.55
N ASN A 134 -5.40 16.18 10.39
CA ASN A 134 -4.08 16.06 11.02
C ASN A 134 -2.91 16.38 10.08
N GLY A 135 -3.16 16.39 8.76
CA GLY A 135 -2.14 16.62 7.72
C GLY A 135 -1.44 15.34 7.26
N ALA A 136 -0.39 15.52 6.44
CA ALA A 136 0.36 14.45 5.82
C ALA A 136 1.81 14.40 6.32
N PHE A 137 2.38 13.20 6.35
CA PHE A 137 3.70 12.93 6.92
C PHE A 137 4.46 11.91 6.07
N LEU A 138 5.78 12.05 6.03
CA LEU A 138 6.74 11.06 5.56
C LEU A 138 7.68 10.72 6.72
N ASN A 139 7.72 9.45 7.14
CA ASN A 139 8.57 8.97 8.22
C ASN A 139 8.52 9.91 9.46
N ASN A 140 7.32 10.28 9.90
CA ASN A 140 7.05 11.19 11.02
C ASN A 140 7.39 12.69 10.78
N HIS A 141 7.92 13.05 9.62
CA HIS A 141 8.15 14.43 9.23
C HIS A 141 6.96 14.97 8.45
N ARG A 142 6.42 16.11 8.91
CA ARG A 142 5.27 16.72 8.22
C ARG A 142 5.65 17.17 6.82
N ILE A 143 4.87 16.77 5.83
CA ILE A 143 5.03 17.19 4.43
C ILE A 143 3.91 18.16 4.04
N ARG A 144 4.16 18.94 3.01
CA ARG A 144 3.22 19.92 2.46
C ARG A 144 3.34 19.95 0.94
N VAL A 145 2.27 20.41 0.29
CA VAL A 145 2.29 20.68 -1.15
C VAL A 145 3.31 21.76 -1.49
N SER A 146 3.79 21.73 -2.73
CA SER A 146 4.68 22.77 -3.28
C SER A 146 4.03 24.15 -3.20
N SER A 147 4.84 25.20 -2.97
CA SER A 147 4.41 26.60 -3.04
C SER A 147 4.32 27.14 -4.46
N LYS A 148 4.71 26.38 -5.48
CA LYS A 148 4.67 26.77 -6.89
C LYS A 148 3.22 26.96 -7.35
N LYS A 149 2.96 28.09 -8.02
CA LYS A 149 1.62 28.46 -8.47
C LYS A 149 1.47 28.40 -10.00
N ASN A 150 2.57 28.46 -10.73
CA ASN A 150 2.56 28.47 -12.19
C ASN A 150 2.97 27.08 -12.72
N LEU A 151 2.26 26.60 -13.75
CA LEU A 151 2.54 25.28 -14.34
C LEU A 151 3.94 25.17 -14.95
N ASN A 152 4.49 26.27 -15.49
CA ASN A 152 5.84 26.32 -16.04
C ASN A 152 6.96 26.14 -15.00
N GLU A 153 6.64 26.24 -13.72
CA GLU A 153 7.57 26.01 -12.61
C GLU A 153 7.45 24.58 -12.04
N CYS A 154 6.50 23.80 -12.54
CA CYS A 154 6.18 22.48 -12.00
C CYS A 154 6.91 21.38 -12.77
N LEU A 155 7.29 20.33 -12.05
CA LEU A 155 7.69 19.05 -12.60
C LEU A 155 6.52 18.09 -12.47
N PHE A 156 6.16 17.44 -13.57
CA PHE A 156 5.09 16.45 -13.62
C PHE A 156 5.69 15.07 -13.82
N ALA A 157 5.13 14.09 -13.12
CA ALA A 157 5.35 12.68 -13.37
C ALA A 157 4.00 12.02 -13.68
N SER A 158 4.00 11.08 -14.61
CA SER A 158 2.81 10.29 -14.95
C SER A 158 3.21 8.83 -15.07
N GLY A 159 2.37 7.93 -14.55
CA GLY A 159 2.49 6.49 -14.69
C GLY A 159 1.26 5.95 -15.40
N GLY A 160 1.41 4.84 -16.13
CA GLY A 160 0.31 4.17 -16.81
C GLY A 160 0.79 3.18 -17.87
N LYS A 161 -0.11 2.34 -18.37
CA LYS A 161 0.16 1.52 -19.54
C LYS A 161 0.32 2.43 -20.76
N VAL A 162 1.45 2.33 -21.44
CA VAL A 162 1.59 2.87 -22.80
C VAL A 162 0.93 1.88 -23.74
N GLU A 163 -0.26 2.21 -24.26
CA GLU A 163 -0.83 1.47 -25.38
C GLU A 163 -0.03 1.86 -26.62
N LEU A 164 0.84 0.97 -27.05
CA LEU A 164 1.46 1.08 -28.37
C LEU A 164 0.38 0.74 -29.40
N ASN A 165 -0.30 1.76 -29.91
CA ASN A 165 -1.13 1.59 -31.09
C ASN A 165 -0.22 1.22 -32.27
N SER A 166 -0.27 -0.08 -32.63
CA SER A 166 0.34 -0.64 -33.83
C SER A 166 -0.48 -0.28 -35.07
#